data_486c9cd10a2abc43f09b1ddc04f574af
#
_entry.id   486c9cd10a2abc43f09b1ddc04f574af
#
_cell.length_a   1.000
_cell.length_b   1.000
_cell.length_c   1.000
_cell.angle_alpha   90.00
_cell.angle_beta   90.00
_cell.angle_gamma   90.00
#
_symmetry.space_group_name_H-M   'P 1'
#
loop_
_entity.id
_entity.type
_entity.pdbx_description
1 polymer ?
#
loop_
_entity_poly.entity_id
_entity_poly.type
_entity_poly.pdbx_seq_one_letter_code
_entity_poly.pdbx_strand_id
1 'polypeptide(L)'
;MMKKMINKFLSRRKFINVAKLSFLFLLSSCRNFSEKVNIAFQKQFYPLQFIDLIPNLWHQKAISLNKFSKKSNLEDLKKIDLLLITDGWLNKINFDDFENINPSLLSKLDDRSKTYLSNYDKSKKDKLMPIGINPYVVIIKNNKNYKIDNNNSWDFLFSNDFKGKIILPKSARIVLSIMQRIKNRDLLQNIANQEFIYDDKNSLDLLVNTEAAIAITPLSLSQKYLKIDSRLSIFFPDDGVPLLWNFAMIKSSLNIEEFNNWIDLLSEPKTAKMLVKAGWYLPFQTVTMDQLY
;
A
#
# COMPACT_ATOMS: atom_id res chain seq x y z
N MET A 1 21.06 -61.90 36.05
CA MET A 1 21.56 -62.00 34.67
C MET A 1 21.54 -60.67 33.91
N MET A 2 21.15 -59.55 34.51
CA MET A 2 20.97 -58.21 33.86
C MET A 2 22.12 -57.21 34.08
N LYS A 3 23.15 -57.58 34.95
CA LYS A 3 24.28 -56.66 35.26
C LYS A 3 25.51 -56.81 34.34
N LYS A 4 25.49 -57.78 33.39
CA LYS A 4 26.63 -58.04 32.48
C LYS A 4 26.50 -57.45 31.07
N MET A 5 25.36 -56.78 30.74
CA MET A 5 25.16 -56.23 29.40
C MET A 5 25.46 -54.73 29.26
N ILE A 6 25.74 -54.01 30.35
CA ILE A 6 25.90 -52.53 30.30
C ILE A 6 27.35 -52.07 30.07
N ASN A 7 28.36 -52.97 30.19
CA ASN A 7 29.76 -52.58 30.08
C ASN A 7 30.39 -52.76 28.69
N LYS A 8 29.63 -52.89 27.64
CA LYS A 8 30.08 -52.97 26.24
C LYS A 8 29.90 -51.74 25.39
N PHE A 9 29.56 -50.62 26.00
CA PHE A 9 29.33 -49.37 25.26
C PHE A 9 30.44 -48.36 25.51
N LEU A 10 31.20 -48.13 24.45
CA LEU A 10 31.99 -46.95 24.12
C LEU A 10 33.15 -46.60 25.06
N SER A 11 34.36 -46.88 24.61
CA SER A 11 35.56 -46.29 25.19
C SER A 11 35.41 -44.75 25.25
N ARG A 12 35.95 -44.11 26.31
CA ARG A 12 35.89 -42.63 26.48
C ARG A 12 36.27 -41.86 25.22
N ARG A 13 37.18 -42.38 24.39
CA ARG A 13 37.54 -41.76 23.10
C ARG A 13 36.42 -41.81 22.07
N LYS A 14 35.63 -42.89 21.99
CA LYS A 14 34.47 -42.96 21.07
C LYS A 14 33.33 -42.03 21.51
N PHE A 15 33.09 -41.89 22.82
CA PHE A 15 32.11 -40.97 23.36
C PHE A 15 32.47 -39.50 23.06
N ILE A 16 33.76 -39.12 23.23
CA ILE A 16 34.25 -37.76 22.91
C ILE A 16 34.15 -37.49 21.42
N ASN A 17 34.40 -38.46 20.55
CA ASN A 17 34.28 -38.28 19.11
C ASN A 17 32.81 -38.15 18.65
N VAL A 18 31.89 -38.91 19.23
CA VAL A 18 30.45 -38.78 18.98
C VAL A 18 29.92 -37.44 19.50
N ALA A 19 30.34 -36.99 20.68
CA ALA A 19 30.00 -35.71 21.25
C ALA A 19 30.55 -34.55 20.41
N LYS A 20 31.75 -34.64 19.85
CA LYS A 20 32.31 -33.65 18.94
C LYS A 20 31.56 -33.60 17.60
N LEU A 21 31.16 -34.73 17.02
CA LEU A 21 30.33 -34.77 15.83
C LEU A 21 28.94 -34.18 16.10
N SER A 22 28.29 -34.52 17.20
CA SER A 22 26.99 -33.97 17.58
C SER A 22 27.05 -32.48 17.84
N PHE A 23 28.14 -31.96 18.41
CA PHE A 23 28.35 -30.53 18.63
C PHE A 23 28.61 -29.78 17.33
N LEU A 24 29.28 -30.36 16.35
CA LEU A 24 29.48 -29.84 15.01
C LEU A 24 28.14 -29.78 14.21
N PHE A 25 27.27 -30.78 14.37
CA PHE A 25 25.91 -30.77 13.79
C PHE A 25 25.00 -29.72 14.44
N LEU A 26 25.14 -29.49 15.75
CA LEU A 26 24.41 -28.43 16.44
C LEU A 26 24.87 -27.02 16.02
N LEU A 27 26.16 -26.85 15.73
CA LEU A 27 26.70 -25.56 15.24
C LEU A 27 26.37 -25.31 13.76
N SER A 28 26.15 -26.34 12.94
CA SER A 28 25.71 -26.20 11.56
C SER A 28 24.20 -25.96 11.44
N SER A 29 23.40 -26.39 12.42
CA SER A 29 21.96 -26.08 12.45
C SER A 29 21.64 -24.67 12.97
N CYS A 30 22.60 -23.96 13.59
CA CYS A 30 22.43 -22.56 14.00
C CYS A 30 22.71 -21.53 12.90
N ARG A 31 22.93 -21.95 11.65
CA ARG A 31 23.22 -21.01 10.53
C ARG A 31 22.04 -20.58 9.71
N ASN A 32 20.84 -20.90 10.11
CA ASN A 32 19.62 -20.33 9.54
C ASN A 32 18.84 -19.52 10.58
N PHE A 33 19.50 -18.52 11.20
CA PHE A 33 18.78 -17.30 11.54
C PHE A 33 18.49 -16.64 10.18
N SER A 34 17.31 -16.87 9.61
CA SER A 34 16.81 -16.04 8.55
C SER A 34 16.84 -14.62 9.09
N GLU A 35 17.73 -13.78 8.56
CA GLU A 35 17.73 -12.36 8.91
C GLU A 35 16.31 -11.87 8.69
N LYS A 36 15.68 -11.37 9.76
CA LYS A 36 14.28 -10.92 9.69
C LYS A 36 14.21 -9.77 8.72
N VAL A 37 13.45 -9.93 7.67
CA VAL A 37 13.18 -8.87 6.70
C VAL A 37 12.55 -7.66 7.39
N ASN A 38 13.19 -6.50 7.27
CA ASN A 38 12.68 -5.25 7.81
C ASN A 38 11.87 -4.52 6.75
N ILE A 39 10.55 -4.53 6.88
CA ILE A 39 9.63 -3.83 6.00
C ILE A 39 9.20 -2.50 6.61
N ALA A 40 9.25 -1.42 5.82
CA ALA A 40 8.72 -0.13 6.20
C ALA A 40 7.57 0.30 5.29
N PHE A 41 6.47 0.75 5.89
CA PHE A 41 5.28 1.18 5.15
C PHE A 41 4.45 2.22 5.90
N GLN A 42 3.63 2.97 5.15
CA GLN A 42 2.66 3.90 5.70
C GLN A 42 1.33 3.21 5.94
N LYS A 43 1.10 2.75 7.17
CA LYS A 43 -0.08 1.97 7.56
C LYS A 43 -1.41 2.55 7.06
N GLN A 44 -1.56 3.87 7.05
CA GLN A 44 -2.81 4.55 6.69
C GLN A 44 -3.24 4.39 5.22
N PHE A 45 -2.31 4.02 4.32
CA PHE A 45 -2.61 3.88 2.89
C PHE A 45 -2.84 2.43 2.46
N TYR A 46 -2.76 1.48 3.39
CA TYR A 46 -2.92 0.06 3.12
C TYR A 46 -4.13 -0.48 3.86
N PRO A 47 -5.03 -1.22 3.20
CA PRO A 47 -6.13 -1.90 3.87
C PRO A 47 -5.60 -2.98 4.82
N LEU A 48 -6.34 -3.28 5.89
CA LEU A 48 -5.94 -4.32 6.85
C LEU A 48 -5.71 -5.66 6.15
N GLN A 49 -6.56 -6.02 5.20
CA GLN A 49 -6.44 -7.24 4.40
C GLN A 49 -5.11 -7.35 3.67
N PHE A 50 -4.55 -6.23 3.20
CA PHE A 50 -3.21 -6.22 2.61
C PHE A 50 -2.12 -6.39 3.68
N ILE A 51 -2.27 -5.73 4.84
CA ILE A 51 -1.32 -5.85 5.95
C ILE A 51 -1.24 -7.29 6.45
N ASP A 52 -2.38 -7.99 6.49
CA ASP A 52 -2.45 -9.40 6.90
C ASP A 52 -1.76 -10.36 5.91
N LEU A 53 -1.50 -9.91 4.68
CA LEU A 53 -0.74 -10.66 3.67
C LEU A 53 0.78 -10.46 3.78
N ILE A 54 1.23 -9.51 4.59
CA ILE A 54 2.66 -9.35 4.87
C ILE A 54 3.12 -10.53 5.73
N PRO A 55 4.16 -11.26 5.33
CA PRO A 55 4.63 -12.42 6.09
C PRO A 55 4.89 -12.11 7.56
N ASN A 56 4.39 -12.96 8.47
CA ASN A 56 4.57 -12.80 9.92
C ASN A 56 6.04 -12.84 10.36
N LEU A 57 6.91 -13.44 9.55
CA LEU A 57 8.36 -13.51 9.79
C LEU A 57 9.05 -12.17 9.52
N TRP A 58 8.38 -11.26 8.82
CA TRP A 58 8.93 -9.95 8.50
C TRP A 58 8.70 -8.97 9.65
N HIS A 59 9.72 -8.19 9.95
CA HIS A 59 9.64 -7.17 10.99
C HIS A 59 8.97 -5.89 10.43
N GLN A 60 7.69 -5.70 10.75
CA GLN A 60 6.90 -4.58 10.23
C GLN A 60 7.17 -3.30 11.02
N LYS A 61 7.58 -2.24 10.34
CA LYS A 61 7.76 -0.90 10.90
C LYS A 61 6.85 0.10 10.19
N ALA A 62 5.85 0.60 10.90
CA ALA A 62 5.06 1.74 10.39
C ALA A 62 5.93 3.00 10.38
N ILE A 63 6.00 3.67 9.23
CA ILE A 63 6.74 4.93 9.06
C ILE A 63 5.78 6.10 8.91
N SER A 64 6.19 7.25 9.45
CA SER A 64 5.53 8.54 9.22
C SER A 64 6.32 9.33 8.18
N LEU A 65 5.71 9.63 7.04
CA LEU A 65 6.39 10.38 5.96
C LEU A 65 6.73 11.81 6.33
N ASN A 66 6.06 12.42 7.30
CA ASN A 66 6.49 13.73 7.83
C ASN A 66 7.92 13.70 8.38
N LYS A 67 8.43 12.51 8.69
CA LYS A 67 9.82 12.31 9.09
C LYS A 67 10.79 12.22 7.89
N PHE A 68 10.34 11.87 6.68
CA PHE A 68 11.20 11.80 5.50
C PHE A 68 11.75 13.17 5.03
N SER A 69 11.17 14.26 5.48
CA SER A 69 11.64 15.61 5.16
C SER A 69 12.87 16.05 5.95
N LYS A 70 13.28 15.32 6.98
CA LYS A 70 14.44 15.66 7.83
C LYS A 70 15.62 14.73 7.53
N LYS A 71 16.81 15.31 7.34
CA LYS A 71 18.09 14.62 7.05
C LYS A 71 18.41 13.46 8.01
N SER A 72 17.93 13.52 9.26
CA SER A 72 18.13 12.51 10.30
C SER A 72 17.38 11.19 10.08
N ASN A 73 16.42 11.12 9.16
CA ASN A 73 15.61 9.92 8.95
C ASN A 73 16.07 9.04 7.78
N LEU A 74 17.07 9.49 6.99
CA LEU A 74 17.72 8.66 5.98
C LEU A 74 18.48 7.49 6.61
N GLU A 75 18.97 7.64 7.85
CA GLU A 75 19.63 6.53 8.57
C GLU A 75 18.66 5.40 8.94
N ASP A 76 17.40 5.73 9.24
CA ASP A 76 16.36 4.71 9.48
C ASP A 76 16.05 3.89 8.22
N LEU A 77 16.21 4.48 7.01
CA LEU A 77 16.04 3.77 5.75
C LEU A 77 17.20 2.81 5.44
N LYS A 78 18.39 3.02 6.00
CA LYS A 78 19.54 2.12 5.80
C LYS A 78 19.29 0.72 6.33
N LYS A 79 18.43 0.57 7.35
CA LYS A 79 18.10 -0.70 8.01
C LYS A 79 16.83 -1.37 7.46
N ILE A 80 16.29 -0.86 6.36
CA ILE A 80 15.07 -1.37 5.75
C ILE A 80 15.44 -2.21 4.53
N ASP A 81 14.92 -3.41 4.44
CA ASP A 81 15.13 -4.33 3.32
C ASP A 81 14.06 -4.16 2.24
N LEU A 82 12.83 -3.83 2.66
CA LEU A 82 11.68 -3.59 1.79
C LEU A 82 10.97 -2.30 2.18
N LEU A 83 10.83 -1.39 1.24
CA LEU A 83 10.09 -0.13 1.40
C LEU A 83 8.79 -0.19 0.59
N LEU A 84 7.64 -0.02 1.28
CA LEU A 84 6.35 0.19 0.62
C LEU A 84 5.98 1.67 0.68
N ILE A 85 5.82 2.29 -0.49
CA ILE A 85 5.69 3.74 -0.62
C ILE A 85 4.66 4.13 -1.68
N THR A 86 4.02 5.28 -1.50
CA THR A 86 3.11 5.85 -2.49
C THR A 86 3.85 6.73 -3.49
N ASP A 87 3.30 6.85 -4.70
CA ASP A 87 3.86 7.64 -5.81
C ASP A 87 4.15 9.10 -5.45
N GLY A 88 3.37 9.72 -4.57
CA GLY A 88 3.57 11.09 -4.13
C GLY A 88 4.89 11.34 -3.38
N TRP A 89 5.58 10.30 -2.95
CA TRP A 89 6.83 10.40 -2.18
C TRP A 89 8.07 9.98 -2.95
N LEU A 90 7.93 9.45 -4.16
CA LEU A 90 9.06 8.93 -4.94
C LEU A 90 10.15 9.97 -5.17
N ASN A 91 9.79 11.25 -5.31
CA ASN A 91 10.77 12.34 -5.47
C ASN A 91 11.63 12.62 -4.22
N LYS A 92 11.31 12.01 -3.08
CA LYS A 92 12.07 12.13 -1.82
C LYS A 92 13.00 10.95 -1.59
N ILE A 93 12.96 9.94 -2.44
CA ILE A 93 13.72 8.70 -2.31
C ILE A 93 14.98 8.79 -3.15
N ASN A 94 16.10 8.36 -2.58
CA ASN A 94 17.31 8.08 -3.36
C ASN A 94 17.16 6.67 -3.96
N PHE A 95 16.97 6.59 -5.27
CA PHE A 95 16.80 5.33 -5.98
C PHE A 95 18.05 4.46 -6.00
N ASP A 96 19.23 5.05 -5.86
CA ASP A 96 20.51 4.31 -5.87
C ASP A 96 20.63 3.32 -4.69
N ASP A 97 19.86 3.55 -3.63
CA ASP A 97 19.81 2.67 -2.46
C ASP A 97 19.01 1.37 -2.70
N PHE A 98 18.38 1.19 -3.86
CA PHE A 98 17.47 0.09 -4.15
C PHE A 98 17.90 -0.72 -5.38
N GLU A 99 17.59 -2.00 -5.38
CA GLU A 99 17.88 -2.95 -6.44
C GLU A 99 16.84 -2.93 -7.55
N ASN A 100 17.22 -3.46 -8.71
CA ASN A 100 16.29 -3.66 -9.81
C ASN A 100 15.32 -4.81 -9.51
N ILE A 101 14.06 -4.60 -9.83
CA ILE A 101 13.02 -5.63 -9.76
C ILE A 101 13.26 -6.66 -10.87
N ASN A 102 13.06 -7.92 -10.55
CA ASN A 102 13.15 -9.00 -11.53
C ASN A 102 12.20 -8.74 -12.71
N PRO A 103 12.69 -8.71 -13.97
CA PRO A 103 11.84 -8.49 -15.14
C PRO A 103 10.66 -9.47 -15.26
N SER A 104 10.79 -10.70 -14.74
CA SER A 104 9.70 -11.67 -14.72
C SER A 104 8.51 -11.23 -13.87
N LEU A 105 8.74 -10.48 -12.79
CA LEU A 105 7.68 -9.89 -11.98
C LEU A 105 7.01 -8.72 -12.69
N LEU A 106 7.81 -7.86 -13.34
CA LEU A 106 7.29 -6.73 -14.11
C LEU A 106 6.45 -7.18 -15.31
N SER A 107 6.73 -8.35 -15.88
CA SER A 107 5.94 -8.93 -16.97
C SER A 107 4.50 -9.29 -16.56
N LYS A 108 4.27 -9.58 -15.26
CA LYS A 108 2.94 -9.91 -14.70
C LYS A 108 2.00 -8.71 -14.57
N LEU A 109 2.54 -7.49 -14.68
CA LEU A 109 1.76 -6.26 -14.57
C LEU A 109 0.75 -6.13 -15.71
N ASP A 110 -0.41 -5.55 -15.42
CA ASP A 110 -1.39 -5.17 -16.43
C ASP A 110 -0.88 -4.01 -17.30
N ASP A 111 -1.54 -3.76 -18.44
CA ASP A 111 -1.10 -2.73 -19.38
C ASP A 111 -1.20 -1.31 -18.80
N ARG A 112 -2.18 -1.05 -17.95
CA ARG A 112 -2.31 0.22 -17.24
C ARG A 112 -1.09 0.47 -16.34
N SER A 113 -0.65 -0.54 -15.60
CA SER A 113 0.50 -0.46 -14.71
C SER A 113 1.81 -0.29 -15.48
N LYS A 114 1.97 -0.99 -16.60
CA LYS A 114 3.12 -0.83 -17.51
C LYS A 114 3.16 0.57 -18.09
N THR A 115 2.02 1.09 -18.55
CA THR A 115 1.89 2.45 -19.07
C THR A 115 2.23 3.49 -17.98
N TYR A 116 1.75 3.28 -16.76
CA TYR A 116 2.08 4.19 -15.66
C TYR A 116 3.59 4.20 -15.35
N LEU A 117 4.24 3.02 -15.30
CA LEU A 117 5.69 2.91 -15.10
C LEU A 117 6.49 3.55 -16.24
N SER A 118 5.97 3.57 -17.45
CA SER A 118 6.68 4.18 -18.60
C SER A 118 6.87 5.69 -18.47
N ASN A 119 6.14 6.35 -17.55
CA ASN A 119 6.33 7.77 -17.25
C ASN A 119 7.59 8.05 -16.41
N TYR A 120 8.25 7.03 -15.90
CA TYR A 120 9.50 7.16 -15.15
C TYR A 120 10.71 6.82 -16.00
N ASP A 121 11.83 7.49 -15.73
CA ASP A 121 13.12 7.15 -16.34
C ASP A 121 13.49 5.69 -16.05
N LYS A 122 14.29 5.09 -16.92
CA LYS A 122 14.71 3.69 -16.79
C LYS A 122 15.35 3.39 -15.42
N SER A 123 16.20 4.28 -14.91
CA SER A 123 16.86 4.15 -13.63
C SER A 123 15.91 4.06 -12.43
N LYS A 124 14.68 4.57 -12.58
CA LYS A 124 13.63 4.53 -11.55
C LYS A 124 12.64 3.42 -11.77
N LYS A 125 12.10 3.30 -13.00
CA LYS A 125 11.05 2.31 -13.29
C LYS A 125 11.48 0.87 -13.04
N ASP A 126 12.75 0.54 -13.29
CA ASP A 126 13.29 -0.81 -13.08
C ASP A 126 13.42 -1.17 -11.58
N LYS A 127 13.29 -0.18 -10.65
CA LYS A 127 13.34 -0.35 -9.19
C LYS A 127 11.97 -0.27 -8.51
N LEU A 128 10.92 -0.04 -9.28
CA LEU A 128 9.55 0.12 -8.79
C LEU A 128 8.70 -1.10 -9.12
N MET A 129 8.25 -1.82 -8.10
CA MET A 129 7.22 -2.86 -8.25
C MET A 129 5.86 -2.30 -7.83
N PRO A 130 4.94 -2.01 -8.75
CA PRO A 130 3.57 -1.67 -8.37
C PRO A 130 2.93 -2.83 -7.62
N ILE A 131 2.34 -2.55 -6.47
CA ILE A 131 1.69 -3.56 -5.61
C ILE A 131 0.23 -3.26 -5.31
N GLY A 132 -0.23 -2.06 -5.64
CA GLY A 132 -1.62 -1.70 -5.44
C GLY A 132 -1.95 -0.30 -5.91
N ILE A 133 -3.24 -0.10 -6.17
CA ILE A 133 -3.80 1.16 -6.63
C ILE A 133 -5.00 1.47 -5.74
N ASN A 134 -5.02 2.67 -5.18
CA ASN A 134 -6.11 3.14 -4.32
C ASN A 134 -6.76 4.37 -4.98
N PRO A 135 -7.96 4.25 -5.58
CA PRO A 135 -8.64 5.38 -6.16
C PRO A 135 -9.14 6.33 -5.08
N TYR A 136 -9.04 7.64 -5.33
CA TYR A 136 -9.69 8.65 -4.52
C TYR A 136 -11.11 8.86 -5.02
N VAL A 137 -12.07 8.56 -4.16
CA VAL A 137 -13.49 8.63 -4.46
C VAL A 137 -14.16 9.73 -3.70
N VAL A 138 -15.35 10.10 -4.15
CA VAL A 138 -16.20 11.07 -3.46
C VAL A 138 -17.17 10.32 -2.55
N ILE A 139 -17.13 10.61 -1.26
CA ILE A 139 -18.12 10.13 -0.30
C ILE A 139 -19.04 11.30 0.07
N ILE A 140 -20.32 11.07 -0.09
CA ILE A 140 -21.37 12.07 0.11
C ILE A 140 -22.21 11.65 1.30
N LYS A 141 -22.42 12.58 2.22
CA LYS A 141 -23.40 12.43 3.29
C LYS A 141 -24.77 12.79 2.74
N ASN A 142 -25.60 11.77 2.49
CA ASN A 142 -26.93 11.95 1.95
C ASN A 142 -27.79 12.78 2.93
N ASN A 143 -28.11 13.97 2.49
CA ASN A 143 -29.10 14.80 3.13
C ASN A 143 -30.18 15.09 2.07
N LYS A 144 -31.46 15.10 2.46
CA LYS A 144 -32.60 15.39 1.55
C LYS A 144 -32.44 16.72 0.77
N ASN A 145 -31.53 17.57 1.21
CA ASN A 145 -31.27 18.88 0.63
C ASN A 145 -30.21 18.91 -0.47
N TYR A 146 -29.45 17.81 -0.68
CA TYR A 146 -28.39 17.80 -1.69
C TYR A 146 -28.87 17.09 -2.96
N LYS A 147 -28.96 17.81 -4.04
CA LYS A 147 -29.21 17.25 -5.38
C LYS A 147 -27.87 17.24 -6.12
N ILE A 148 -27.39 16.05 -6.44
CA ILE A 148 -26.31 15.91 -7.41
C ILE A 148 -27.02 15.95 -8.76
N ASP A 149 -26.77 17.01 -9.54
CA ASP A 149 -27.27 17.10 -10.91
C ASP A 149 -26.76 15.86 -11.69
N ASN A 150 -27.56 15.44 -12.69
CA ASN A 150 -27.28 14.27 -13.53
C ASN A 150 -25.95 14.36 -14.33
N ASN A 151 -25.18 15.42 -14.12
CA ASN A 151 -23.90 15.64 -14.74
C ASN A 151 -22.83 15.04 -13.81
N ASN A 152 -22.50 13.76 -14.00
CA ASN A 152 -21.55 12.98 -13.21
C ASN A 152 -20.09 13.48 -13.35
N SER A 153 -19.86 14.79 -13.43
CA SER A 153 -18.53 15.38 -13.55
C SER A 153 -18.04 15.97 -12.22
N TRP A 154 -16.76 16.25 -12.10
CA TRP A 154 -16.18 16.91 -10.93
C TRP A 154 -16.71 18.34 -10.71
N ASP A 155 -17.38 18.95 -11.70
CA ASP A 155 -17.92 20.31 -11.62
C ASP A 155 -18.99 20.45 -10.54
N PHE A 156 -19.67 19.36 -10.15
CA PHE A 156 -20.67 19.36 -9.08
C PHE A 156 -20.15 19.86 -7.73
N LEU A 157 -18.82 19.70 -7.47
CA LEU A 157 -18.19 20.21 -6.26
C LEU A 157 -18.37 21.71 -6.07
N PHE A 158 -18.65 22.47 -7.14
CA PHE A 158 -18.81 23.91 -7.11
C PHE A 158 -20.27 24.36 -6.96
N SER A 159 -21.19 23.43 -6.75
CA SER A 159 -22.56 23.78 -6.37
C SER A 159 -22.55 24.59 -5.07
N ASN A 160 -23.42 25.58 -5.01
CA ASN A 160 -23.62 26.41 -3.82
C ASN A 160 -23.98 25.58 -2.57
N ASP A 161 -24.61 24.41 -2.76
CA ASP A 161 -25.01 23.50 -1.68
C ASP A 161 -23.79 22.96 -0.92
N PHE A 162 -22.65 22.86 -1.57
CA PHE A 162 -21.40 22.30 -1.03
C PHE A 162 -20.37 23.35 -0.61
N LYS A 163 -20.68 24.63 -0.77
CA LYS A 163 -19.77 25.71 -0.40
C LYS A 163 -19.37 25.64 1.07
N GLY A 164 -18.05 25.55 1.34
CA GLY A 164 -17.49 25.42 2.69
C GLY A 164 -17.80 24.08 3.37
N LYS A 165 -18.19 23.02 2.63
CA LYS A 165 -18.60 21.71 3.19
C LYS A 165 -17.86 20.53 2.62
N ILE A 166 -16.76 20.76 1.90
CA ILE A 166 -15.98 19.70 1.25
C ILE A 166 -14.69 19.43 2.04
N ILE A 167 -14.48 18.19 2.42
CA ILE A 167 -13.22 17.73 2.98
C ILE A 167 -12.32 17.30 1.83
N LEU A 168 -11.26 18.08 1.59
CA LEU A 168 -10.28 17.83 0.54
C LEU A 168 -9.08 17.04 1.07
N PRO A 169 -8.40 16.24 0.22
CA PRO A 169 -7.15 15.59 0.60
C PRO A 169 -6.04 16.62 0.88
N LYS A 170 -5.16 16.33 1.85
CA LYS A 170 -3.94 17.14 2.10
C LYS A 170 -2.94 17.09 0.95
N SER A 171 -3.01 16.06 0.14
CA SER A 171 -2.10 15.88 -0.99
C SER A 171 -2.42 16.87 -2.10
N ALA A 172 -1.57 17.90 -2.25
CA ALA A 172 -1.69 18.87 -3.35
C ALA A 172 -1.73 18.19 -4.71
N ARG A 173 -1.01 17.09 -4.91
CA ARG A 173 -1.03 16.29 -6.14
C ARG A 173 -2.41 15.73 -6.45
N ILE A 174 -3.12 15.23 -5.44
CA ILE A 174 -4.49 14.71 -5.62
C ILE A 174 -5.45 15.85 -5.92
N VAL A 175 -5.36 16.96 -5.19
CA VAL A 175 -6.19 18.15 -5.47
C VAL A 175 -5.95 18.66 -6.89
N LEU A 176 -4.70 18.80 -7.32
CA LEU A 176 -4.36 19.19 -8.70
C LEU A 176 -4.91 18.20 -9.73
N SER A 177 -4.86 16.90 -9.43
CA SER A 177 -5.43 15.87 -10.31
C SER A 177 -6.95 15.98 -10.43
N ILE A 178 -7.66 16.38 -9.38
CA ILE A 178 -9.10 16.71 -9.43
C ILE A 178 -9.31 17.95 -10.29
N MET A 179 -8.55 19.02 -10.02
CA MET A 179 -8.66 20.28 -10.78
C MET A 179 -8.45 20.09 -12.29
N GLN A 180 -7.56 19.19 -12.69
CA GLN A 180 -7.34 18.87 -14.11
C GLN A 180 -8.57 18.23 -14.79
N ARG A 181 -9.47 17.60 -14.02
CA ARG A 181 -10.70 16.95 -14.49
C ARG A 181 -11.91 17.87 -14.49
N ILE A 182 -11.82 19.04 -13.88
CA ILE A 182 -12.87 20.04 -13.88
C ILE A 182 -12.98 20.62 -15.29
N LYS A 183 -14.16 20.53 -15.88
CA LYS A 183 -14.43 21.00 -17.25
C LYS A 183 -14.51 22.51 -17.32
N ASN A 184 -15.24 23.10 -16.38
CA ASN A 184 -15.37 24.54 -16.30
C ASN A 184 -14.17 25.18 -15.59
N ARG A 185 -13.23 25.73 -16.38
CA ARG A 185 -12.00 26.32 -15.88
C ARG A 185 -12.19 27.55 -15.00
N ASP A 186 -13.28 28.26 -15.16
CA ASP A 186 -13.62 29.48 -14.37
C ASP A 186 -13.88 29.10 -12.90
N LEU A 187 -14.29 27.86 -12.64
CA LEU A 187 -14.53 27.35 -11.29
C LEU A 187 -13.22 27.12 -10.49
N LEU A 188 -12.10 26.92 -11.16
CA LEU A 188 -10.82 26.55 -10.48
C LEU A 188 -10.36 27.58 -9.45
N GLN A 189 -10.65 28.88 -9.70
CA GLN A 189 -10.31 29.97 -8.78
C GLN A 189 -11.12 29.90 -7.47
N ASN A 190 -12.23 29.16 -7.48
CA ASN A 190 -13.16 29.08 -6.36
C ASN A 190 -12.98 27.82 -5.50
N ILE A 191 -12.02 26.96 -5.81
CA ILE A 191 -11.88 25.68 -5.07
C ILE A 191 -11.66 25.88 -3.56
N ALA A 192 -10.94 26.94 -3.19
CA ALA A 192 -10.74 27.29 -1.79
C ALA A 192 -12.03 27.69 -1.07
N ASN A 193 -13.05 28.17 -1.79
CA ASN A 193 -14.35 28.54 -1.25
C ASN A 193 -15.21 27.31 -0.96
N GLN A 194 -14.89 26.14 -1.54
CA GLN A 194 -15.60 24.89 -1.35
C GLN A 194 -15.05 24.10 -0.16
N GLU A 195 -13.84 24.43 0.29
CA GLU A 195 -13.15 23.72 1.35
C GLU A 195 -13.82 23.95 2.70
N PHE A 196 -14.05 22.83 3.43
CA PHE A 196 -14.30 22.82 4.87
C PHE A 196 -13.00 22.64 5.62
N ILE A 197 -12.18 21.65 5.20
CA ILE A 197 -10.87 21.36 5.75
C ILE A 197 -10.08 20.45 4.81
N TYR A 198 -8.74 20.49 4.91
CA TYR A 198 -7.84 19.50 4.29
C TYR A 198 -7.50 18.39 5.29
N ASP A 199 -7.93 17.16 5.04
CA ASP A 199 -7.58 16.01 5.88
C ASP A 199 -7.58 14.70 5.09
N ASP A 200 -6.53 13.86 5.30
CA ASP A 200 -6.46 12.53 4.70
C ASP A 200 -6.83 11.43 5.69
N LYS A 201 -6.56 11.64 6.99
CA LYS A 201 -6.63 10.58 7.98
C LYS A 201 -8.01 10.45 8.63
N ASN A 202 -8.62 11.60 8.94
CA ASN A 202 -9.87 11.65 9.70
C ASN A 202 -11.03 12.14 8.84
N SER A 203 -10.85 12.20 7.50
CA SER A 203 -11.82 12.77 6.57
C SER A 203 -13.24 12.19 6.75
N LEU A 204 -13.36 10.89 7.00
CA LEU A 204 -14.66 10.23 7.16
C LEU A 204 -15.25 10.43 8.56
N ASP A 205 -14.42 10.45 9.60
CA ASP A 205 -14.89 10.83 10.94
C ASP A 205 -15.41 12.27 10.96
N LEU A 206 -14.72 13.18 10.29
CA LEU A 206 -15.15 14.56 10.11
C LEU A 206 -16.45 14.63 9.31
N LEU A 207 -16.55 13.89 8.18
CA LEU A 207 -17.76 13.86 7.37
C LEU A 207 -18.99 13.43 8.18
N VAL A 208 -18.84 12.38 9.00
CA VAL A 208 -19.96 11.84 9.80
C VAL A 208 -20.36 12.79 10.93
N ASN A 209 -19.41 13.44 11.58
CA ASN A 209 -19.61 14.14 12.86
C ASN A 209 -19.68 15.66 12.73
N THR A 210 -19.53 16.25 11.54
CA THR A 210 -19.59 17.71 11.32
C THR A 210 -20.66 18.10 10.30
N GLU A 211 -20.68 19.36 9.93
CA GLU A 211 -21.55 19.89 8.85
C GLU A 211 -20.99 19.61 7.43
N ALA A 212 -19.83 18.98 7.31
CA ALA A 212 -19.29 18.58 6.02
C ALA A 212 -20.29 17.68 5.28
N ALA A 213 -20.40 17.91 3.98
CA ALA A 213 -21.33 17.19 3.09
C ALA A 213 -20.60 16.15 2.24
N ILE A 214 -19.34 16.44 1.91
CA ILE A 214 -18.53 15.65 1.00
C ILE A 214 -17.14 15.41 1.60
N ALA A 215 -16.61 14.21 1.39
CA ALA A 215 -15.19 13.92 1.61
C ALA A 215 -14.60 13.26 0.37
N ILE A 216 -13.43 13.72 -0.07
CA ILE A 216 -12.65 13.08 -1.13
C ILE A 216 -11.53 12.28 -0.45
N THR A 217 -11.60 10.96 -0.55
CA THR A 217 -10.80 10.05 0.26
C THR A 217 -10.46 8.77 -0.51
N PRO A 218 -9.39 8.05 -0.15
CA PRO A 218 -9.11 6.74 -0.71
C PRO A 218 -10.26 5.75 -0.49
N LEU A 219 -10.62 5.00 -1.54
CA LEU A 219 -11.72 4.02 -1.50
C LEU A 219 -11.52 2.99 -0.37
N SER A 220 -10.28 2.54 -0.14
CA SER A 220 -10.00 1.57 0.92
C SER A 220 -10.34 2.09 2.32
N LEU A 221 -10.23 3.39 2.57
CA LEU A 221 -10.62 3.99 3.85
C LEU A 221 -12.15 4.09 3.99
N SER A 222 -12.87 4.28 2.89
CA SER A 222 -14.32 4.47 2.91
C SER A 222 -15.11 3.18 3.13
N GLN A 223 -14.57 2.01 2.75
CA GLN A 223 -15.29 0.73 2.77
C GLN A 223 -15.91 0.39 4.14
N LYS A 224 -15.22 0.68 5.23
CA LYS A 224 -15.75 0.45 6.59
C LYS A 224 -16.95 1.34 6.87
N TYR A 225 -16.86 2.63 6.54
CA TYR A 225 -17.91 3.62 6.83
C TYR A 225 -19.16 3.39 5.97
N LEU A 226 -18.97 3.08 4.68
CA LEU A 226 -20.07 2.76 3.77
C LEU A 226 -20.90 1.53 4.22
N LYS A 227 -20.28 0.60 4.94
CA LYS A 227 -20.96 -0.59 5.47
C LYS A 227 -21.78 -0.32 6.73
N ILE A 228 -21.38 0.65 7.55
CA ILE A 228 -21.96 0.88 8.87
C ILE A 228 -22.87 2.11 8.94
N ASP A 229 -22.72 3.06 8.02
CA ASP A 229 -23.48 4.30 8.00
C ASP A 229 -24.26 4.45 6.68
N SER A 230 -25.57 4.15 6.73
CA SER A 230 -26.46 4.22 5.58
C SER A 230 -26.70 5.64 5.04
N ARG A 231 -26.26 6.67 5.78
CA ARG A 231 -26.29 8.06 5.31
C ARG A 231 -25.22 8.36 4.27
N LEU A 232 -24.21 7.50 4.17
CA LEU A 232 -23.10 7.69 3.25
C LEU A 232 -23.37 6.99 1.93
N SER A 233 -23.05 7.66 0.84
CA SER A 233 -23.00 7.07 -0.49
C SER A 233 -21.66 7.38 -1.17
N ILE A 234 -21.27 6.50 -2.09
CA ILE A 234 -20.09 6.68 -2.91
C ILE A 234 -20.49 7.23 -4.27
N PHE A 235 -19.68 8.13 -4.79
CA PHE A 235 -19.86 8.69 -6.12
C PHE A 235 -18.54 8.62 -6.91
N PHE A 236 -18.64 8.18 -8.14
CA PHE A 236 -17.53 8.10 -9.10
C PHE A 236 -17.82 9.05 -10.25
N PRO A 237 -17.07 10.16 -10.37
CA PRO A 237 -17.20 11.04 -11.53
C PRO A 237 -16.83 10.32 -12.84
N ASP A 238 -17.60 10.57 -13.92
CA ASP A 238 -17.38 9.98 -15.24
C ASP A 238 -16.03 10.41 -15.86
N ASP A 239 -15.51 11.55 -15.46
CA ASP A 239 -14.20 12.06 -15.87
C ASP A 239 -13.03 11.28 -15.21
N GLY A 240 -13.35 10.21 -14.48
CA GLY A 240 -12.42 9.37 -13.76
C GLY A 240 -11.98 9.97 -12.42
N VAL A 241 -11.26 9.18 -11.64
CA VAL A 241 -10.80 9.54 -10.29
C VAL A 241 -9.28 9.57 -10.21
N PRO A 242 -8.69 10.41 -9.32
CA PRO A 242 -7.27 10.35 -9.03
C PRO A 242 -6.88 8.99 -8.46
N LEU A 243 -5.73 8.47 -8.88
CA LEU A 243 -5.20 7.20 -8.41
C LEU A 243 -4.00 7.44 -7.51
N LEU A 244 -3.95 6.74 -6.38
CA LEU A 244 -2.78 6.63 -5.52
C LEU A 244 -2.10 5.30 -5.79
N TRP A 245 -0.95 5.35 -6.43
CA TRP A 245 -0.14 4.17 -6.71
C TRP A 245 0.74 3.82 -5.52
N ASN A 246 0.83 2.54 -5.23
CA ASN A 246 1.68 2.00 -4.18
C ASN A 246 2.73 1.08 -4.79
N PHE A 247 3.96 1.25 -4.36
CA PHE A 247 5.13 0.54 -4.86
C PHE A 247 5.86 -0.18 -3.75
N ALA A 248 6.45 -1.31 -4.10
CA ALA A 248 7.49 -1.97 -3.34
C ALA A 248 8.85 -1.66 -3.98
N MET A 249 9.83 -1.32 -3.14
CA MET A 249 11.24 -1.12 -3.50
C MET A 249 12.09 -1.99 -2.58
N ILE A 250 13.03 -2.75 -3.14
CA ILE A 250 13.82 -3.75 -2.42
C ILE A 250 15.29 -3.36 -2.33
N LYS A 251 15.97 -3.80 -1.28
CA LYS A 251 17.42 -3.69 -1.14
C LYS A 251 18.09 -5.05 -1.33
N SER A 252 19.41 -5.04 -1.55
CA SER A 252 20.25 -6.23 -1.74
C SER A 252 20.23 -7.21 -0.55
N SER A 253 19.88 -6.71 0.64
CA SER A 253 19.72 -7.53 1.84
C SER A 253 18.46 -8.41 1.84
N LEU A 254 17.47 -8.09 0.99
CA LEU A 254 16.22 -8.85 0.91
C LEU A 254 16.44 -10.19 0.18
N ASN A 255 15.90 -11.27 0.74
CA ASN A 255 15.80 -12.53 0.03
C ASN A 255 14.82 -12.38 -1.16
N ILE A 256 15.37 -12.45 -2.38
CA ILE A 256 14.62 -12.28 -3.63
C ILE A 256 13.54 -13.33 -3.79
N GLU A 257 13.78 -14.58 -3.37
CA GLU A 257 12.78 -15.64 -3.48
C GLU A 257 11.57 -15.40 -2.58
N GLU A 258 11.78 -14.95 -1.34
CA GLU A 258 10.69 -14.59 -0.44
C GLU A 258 9.87 -13.42 -0.99
N PHE A 259 10.53 -12.42 -1.59
CA PHE A 259 9.84 -11.30 -2.24
C PHE A 259 9.03 -11.78 -3.45
N ASN A 260 9.60 -12.63 -4.31
CA ASN A 260 8.89 -13.17 -5.46
C ASN A 260 7.65 -13.95 -5.03
N ASN A 261 7.77 -14.83 -4.04
CA ASN A 261 6.66 -15.62 -3.49
C ASN A 261 5.56 -14.72 -2.91
N TRP A 262 5.92 -13.61 -2.27
CA TRP A 262 4.95 -12.64 -1.77
C TRP A 262 4.21 -11.91 -2.90
N ILE A 263 4.93 -11.50 -3.96
CA ILE A 263 4.29 -10.89 -5.15
C ILE A 263 3.38 -11.91 -5.85
N ASP A 264 3.77 -13.18 -5.91
CA ASP A 264 2.95 -14.24 -6.49
C ASP A 264 1.65 -14.42 -5.70
N LEU A 265 1.72 -14.43 -4.38
CA LEU A 265 0.54 -14.44 -3.49
C LEU A 265 -0.39 -13.24 -3.76
N LEU A 266 0.17 -12.04 -3.93
CA LEU A 266 -0.63 -10.85 -4.25
C LEU A 266 -1.32 -10.97 -5.61
N SER A 267 -0.70 -11.65 -6.58
CA SER A 267 -1.24 -11.83 -7.92
C SER A 267 -2.29 -12.95 -8.05
N GLU A 268 -2.53 -13.72 -6.99
CA GLU A 268 -3.55 -14.77 -6.99
C GLU A 268 -4.98 -14.20 -7.12
N PRO A 269 -5.87 -14.79 -7.93
CA PRO A 269 -7.24 -14.29 -8.12
C PRO A 269 -8.04 -14.18 -6.81
N LYS A 270 -7.85 -15.12 -5.87
CA LYS A 270 -8.51 -15.09 -4.56
C LYS A 270 -8.08 -13.88 -3.73
N THR A 271 -6.78 -13.61 -3.69
CA THR A 271 -6.19 -12.45 -3.01
C THR A 271 -6.66 -11.16 -3.64
N ALA A 272 -6.65 -11.08 -4.96
CA ALA A 272 -7.15 -9.95 -5.73
C ALA A 272 -8.60 -9.62 -5.40
N LYS A 273 -9.49 -10.61 -5.43
CA LYS A 273 -10.91 -10.44 -5.10
C LYS A 273 -11.12 -9.93 -3.67
N MET A 274 -10.32 -10.40 -2.72
CA MET A 274 -10.36 -9.94 -1.32
C MET A 274 -9.95 -8.46 -1.21
N LEU A 275 -8.86 -8.07 -1.88
CA LEU A 275 -8.33 -6.70 -1.81
C LEU A 275 -9.22 -5.70 -2.56
N VAL A 276 -9.82 -6.10 -3.69
CA VAL A 276 -10.78 -5.24 -4.40
C VAL A 276 -12.01 -4.97 -3.54
N LYS A 277 -12.53 -5.98 -2.82
CA LYS A 277 -13.62 -5.77 -1.84
C LYS A 277 -13.23 -4.83 -0.69
N ALA A 278 -11.94 -4.70 -0.43
CA ALA A 278 -11.40 -3.72 0.52
C ALA A 278 -11.11 -2.35 -0.12
N GLY A 279 -11.48 -2.12 -1.39
CA GLY A 279 -11.25 -0.88 -2.11
C GLY A 279 -9.81 -0.69 -2.63
N TRP A 280 -9.09 -1.78 -2.79
CA TRP A 280 -7.69 -1.79 -3.23
C TRP A 280 -7.53 -2.60 -4.50
N TYR A 281 -7.15 -1.98 -5.60
CA TYR A 281 -6.97 -2.63 -6.88
C TYR A 281 -5.53 -3.12 -7.03
N LEU A 282 -5.37 -4.31 -7.61
CA LEU A 282 -4.06 -4.88 -7.90
C LEU A 282 -3.60 -4.58 -9.32
N PRO A 283 -2.29 -4.38 -9.52
CA PRO A 283 -1.72 -3.99 -10.81
C PRO A 283 -1.35 -5.19 -11.71
N PHE A 284 -2.01 -6.35 -11.56
CA PHE A 284 -1.64 -7.60 -12.23
C PHE A 284 -2.64 -8.03 -13.30
N GLN A 285 -2.15 -8.70 -14.38
CA GLN A 285 -2.95 -9.20 -15.49
C GLN A 285 -3.98 -10.25 -15.10
N THR A 286 -3.73 -11.01 -14.03
CA THR A 286 -4.62 -12.07 -13.55
C THR A 286 -5.93 -11.56 -12.97
N VAL A 287 -6.06 -10.24 -12.84
CA VAL A 287 -7.22 -9.57 -12.25
C VAL A 287 -7.97 -8.83 -13.34
N THR A 288 -8.82 -9.54 -14.09
CA THR A 288 -9.73 -8.86 -15.02
C THR A 288 -10.88 -8.21 -14.25
N MET A 289 -11.30 -7.01 -14.68
CA MET A 289 -12.42 -6.29 -14.05
C MET A 289 -13.71 -7.10 -14.04
N ASP A 290 -13.93 -7.96 -15.03
CA ASP A 290 -15.11 -8.85 -15.14
C ASP A 290 -15.19 -9.93 -14.05
N GLN A 291 -14.09 -10.19 -13.35
CA GLN A 291 -14.04 -11.14 -12.23
C GLN A 291 -14.33 -10.49 -10.87
N LEU A 292 -14.55 -9.18 -10.86
CA LEU A 292 -14.64 -8.37 -9.64
C LEU A 292 -16.08 -7.98 -9.27
N TYR A 293 -17.04 -8.18 -10.19
CA TYR A 293 -18.47 -7.88 -10.01
C TYR A 293 -19.33 -9.13 -9.92
#